data_82f60cd4cd4acba795f393ae85dbfd59
#
_entry.id   82f60cd4cd4acba795f393ae85dbfd59
#
_cell.length_a   1.000
_cell.length_b   1.000
_cell.length_c   1.000
_cell.angle_alpha   90.00
_cell.angle_beta   90.00
_cell.angle_gamma   90.00
#
_symmetry.space_group_name_H-M   'P 1'
#
loop_
_entity.id
_entity.type
_entity.pdbx_description
1 polymer ?
#
loop_
_entity_poly.entity_id
_entity_poly.type
_entity_poly.pdbx_seq_one_letter_code
_entity_poly.pdbx_strand_id
1 'polypeptide(L)'
;MSTSAPLRLCLVRHGETDWNAARRLQGHLDIPLNPTGHTQARQLIAGLAAHDFAGCLCSDLTRTRQTVAPLLARQPTLTVEYTPALRERHYGCFQGLTPDQARSQHPQDFALLRSGPADWRPQDGGESFVDHQHRVMACLDALAARAAGQTWLVVTHGGVLDIIYRHVYNLPSSHPRDFLIPNAALNWLRRDADGWQIELWADTRHLQGAALDEI
;
A
#
# COMPACT_ATOMS: atom_id res chain seq x y z
N MET A 1 18.73 -9.85 -28.37
CA MET A 1 18.71 -9.19 -27.05
C MET A 1 17.98 -10.13 -26.13
N SER A 2 18.63 -10.66 -25.09
CA SER A 2 17.97 -11.56 -24.12
C SER A 2 16.97 -10.72 -23.31
N THR A 3 15.69 -10.89 -23.56
CA THR A 3 14.66 -10.28 -22.71
C THR A 3 14.67 -11.04 -21.37
N SER A 4 15.28 -10.42 -20.37
CA SER A 4 15.17 -10.90 -18.99
C SER A 4 13.68 -11.09 -18.66
N ALA A 5 13.31 -12.22 -18.01
CA ALA A 5 11.95 -12.42 -17.56
C ALA A 5 11.51 -11.28 -16.62
N PRO A 6 10.26 -10.82 -16.70
CA PRO A 6 9.79 -9.69 -15.91
C PRO A 6 9.77 -10.00 -14.41
N LEU A 7 10.01 -8.99 -13.58
CA LEU A 7 9.64 -9.05 -12.16
C LEU A 7 8.12 -8.96 -12.05
N ARG A 8 7.51 -9.82 -11.21
CA ARG A 8 6.10 -9.73 -10.83
C ARG A 8 5.95 -9.41 -9.34
N LEU A 9 5.09 -8.48 -9.01
CA LEU A 9 4.78 -8.11 -7.64
C LEU A 9 3.30 -8.37 -7.34
N CYS A 10 3.04 -9.09 -6.25
CA CYS A 10 1.72 -9.12 -5.63
C CYS A 10 1.69 -8.08 -4.52
N LEU A 11 1.00 -6.97 -4.72
CA LEU A 11 0.86 -5.90 -3.74
C LEU A 11 -0.40 -6.14 -2.90
N VAL A 12 -0.26 -6.08 -1.59
CA VAL A 12 -1.36 -6.28 -0.64
C VAL A 12 -1.45 -5.07 0.29
N ARG A 13 -2.62 -4.43 0.36
CA ARG A 13 -2.91 -3.49 1.44
C ARG A 13 -3.09 -4.24 2.75
N HIS A 14 -2.60 -3.70 3.85
CA HIS A 14 -2.84 -4.29 5.18
C HIS A 14 -4.34 -4.54 5.44
N GLY A 15 -4.64 -5.51 6.31
CA GLY A 15 -6.00 -5.78 6.77
C GLY A 15 -6.60 -4.60 7.53
N GLU A 16 -7.90 -4.64 7.80
CA GLU A 16 -8.64 -3.58 8.46
C GLU A 16 -8.11 -3.29 9.85
N THR A 17 -8.09 -1.99 10.22
CA THR A 17 -7.82 -1.47 11.56
C THR A 17 -9.08 -0.77 12.09
N ASP A 18 -9.18 -0.52 13.39
CA ASP A 18 -10.27 0.29 13.95
C ASP A 18 -10.30 1.71 13.35
N TRP A 19 -9.14 2.21 12.92
CA TRP A 19 -9.06 3.52 12.28
C TRP A 19 -9.54 3.51 10.83
N ASN A 20 -9.43 2.39 10.11
CA ASN A 20 -10.10 2.24 8.82
C ASN A 20 -11.63 2.28 9.00
N ALA A 21 -12.15 1.50 9.95
CA ALA A 21 -13.58 1.47 10.27
C ALA A 21 -14.11 2.85 10.71
N ALA A 22 -13.31 3.61 11.47
CA ALA A 22 -13.62 4.97 11.92
C ALA A 22 -13.27 6.05 10.89
N ARG A 23 -12.77 5.70 9.70
CA ARG A 23 -12.34 6.64 8.64
C ARG A 23 -11.33 7.68 9.14
N ARG A 24 -10.33 7.25 9.94
CA ARG A 24 -9.25 8.12 10.43
C ARG A 24 -7.98 7.96 9.59
N LEU A 25 -7.34 9.08 9.28
CA LEU A 25 -6.02 9.09 8.64
C LEU A 25 -4.97 8.53 9.58
N GLN A 26 -4.35 7.42 9.21
CA GLN A 26 -3.40 6.72 10.09
C GLN A 26 -1.97 7.24 9.96
N GLY A 27 -1.50 7.39 8.74
CA GLY A 27 -0.12 7.77 8.46
C GLY A 27 0.89 6.83 9.11
N HIS A 28 1.84 7.40 9.83
CA HIS A 28 2.89 6.67 10.56
C HIS A 28 2.49 6.24 11.98
N LEU A 29 1.30 6.62 12.47
CA LEU A 29 0.81 6.11 13.76
C LEU A 29 0.59 4.59 13.64
N ASP A 30 1.10 3.86 14.64
CA ASP A 30 1.22 2.40 14.56
C ASP A 30 0.00 1.70 15.18
N ILE A 31 -1.11 1.75 14.46
CA ILE A 31 -2.39 1.15 14.85
C ILE A 31 -2.42 -0.32 14.37
N PRO A 32 -2.73 -1.29 15.24
CA PRO A 32 -2.80 -2.70 14.89
C PRO A 32 -4.07 -3.05 14.07
N LEU A 33 -4.11 -4.27 13.53
CA LEU A 33 -5.32 -4.84 12.94
C LEU A 33 -6.43 -4.99 13.97
N ASN A 34 -7.66 -4.79 13.55
CA ASN A 34 -8.85 -5.17 14.31
C ASN A 34 -9.22 -6.66 14.03
N PRO A 35 -10.26 -7.24 14.68
CA PRO A 35 -10.67 -8.62 14.46
C PRO A 35 -10.99 -8.96 12.99
N THR A 36 -11.61 -8.02 12.25
CA THR A 36 -11.86 -8.14 10.80
C THR A 36 -10.55 -8.23 10.02
N GLY A 37 -9.60 -7.33 10.29
CA GLY A 37 -8.28 -7.34 9.64
C GLY A 37 -7.49 -8.62 9.89
N HIS A 38 -7.55 -9.17 11.10
CA HIS A 38 -6.96 -10.49 11.39
C HIS A 38 -7.64 -11.62 10.62
N THR A 39 -8.94 -11.54 10.37
CA THR A 39 -9.66 -12.51 9.52
C THR A 39 -9.25 -12.36 8.06
N GLN A 40 -9.19 -11.14 7.54
CA GLN A 40 -8.70 -10.85 6.19
C GLN A 40 -7.26 -11.35 5.99
N ALA A 41 -6.37 -11.16 6.97
CA ALA A 41 -4.99 -11.66 6.93
C ALA A 41 -4.92 -13.19 6.82
N ARG A 42 -5.82 -13.93 7.48
CA ARG A 42 -5.90 -15.40 7.32
C ARG A 42 -6.44 -15.81 5.95
N GLN A 43 -7.39 -15.07 5.40
CA GLN A 43 -7.99 -15.35 4.07
C GLN A 43 -7.00 -15.10 2.92
N LEU A 44 -6.02 -14.19 3.09
CA LEU A 44 -4.91 -14.01 2.14
C LEU A 44 -4.18 -15.30 1.80
N ILE A 45 -4.08 -16.27 2.75
CA ILE A 45 -3.42 -17.56 2.52
C ILE A 45 -4.05 -18.27 1.33
N ALA A 46 -5.39 -18.29 1.23
CA ALA A 46 -6.08 -18.91 0.11
C ALA A 46 -5.87 -18.15 -1.21
N GLY A 47 -5.90 -16.83 -1.17
CA GLY A 47 -5.65 -15.99 -2.35
C GLY A 47 -4.23 -16.08 -2.91
N LEU A 48 -3.27 -16.41 -2.04
CA LEU A 48 -1.85 -16.48 -2.40
C LEU A 48 -1.33 -17.92 -2.58
N ALA A 49 -2.16 -18.94 -2.32
CA ALA A 49 -1.75 -20.36 -2.28
C ALA A 49 -1.19 -20.91 -3.60
N ALA A 50 -1.61 -20.33 -4.74
CA ALA A 50 -1.16 -20.76 -6.07
C ALA A 50 0.15 -20.09 -6.53
N HIS A 51 0.79 -19.30 -5.66
CA HIS A 51 1.95 -18.50 -6.03
C HIS A 51 3.16 -18.81 -5.15
N ASP A 52 4.31 -19.04 -5.79
CA ASP A 52 5.61 -19.15 -5.14
C ASP A 52 6.29 -17.78 -5.14
N PHE A 53 6.58 -17.27 -3.95
CA PHE A 53 7.27 -16.00 -3.76
C PHE A 53 8.74 -16.22 -3.46
N ALA A 54 9.63 -15.54 -4.20
CA ALA A 54 11.06 -15.52 -3.93
C ALA A 54 11.40 -14.75 -2.64
N GLY A 55 10.54 -13.82 -2.23
CA GLY A 55 10.66 -13.04 -1.01
C GLY A 55 9.43 -12.17 -0.76
N CYS A 56 9.41 -11.55 0.40
CA CYS A 56 8.39 -10.60 0.80
C CYS A 56 9.05 -9.28 1.22
N LEU A 57 8.62 -8.17 0.62
CA LEU A 57 8.96 -6.82 1.06
C LEU A 57 7.75 -6.24 1.81
N CYS A 58 7.94 -5.85 3.06
CA CYS A 58 6.84 -5.45 3.93
C CYS A 58 7.13 -4.10 4.61
N SER A 59 6.14 -3.23 4.69
CA SER A 59 6.23 -2.07 5.57
C SER A 59 6.49 -2.53 7.01
N ASP A 60 7.25 -1.75 7.76
CA ASP A 60 7.63 -2.09 9.13
C ASP A 60 6.57 -1.76 10.20
N LEU A 61 5.42 -1.18 9.81
CA LEU A 61 4.32 -0.88 10.72
C LEU A 61 3.57 -2.15 11.15
N THR A 62 3.07 -2.15 12.38
CA THR A 62 2.43 -3.32 13.03
C THR A 62 1.31 -3.93 12.18
N ARG A 63 0.42 -3.13 11.60
CA ARG A 63 -0.69 -3.60 10.78
C ARG A 63 -0.27 -4.40 9.56
N THR A 64 0.84 -4.03 8.91
CA THR A 64 1.39 -4.78 7.75
C THR A 64 2.08 -6.06 8.21
N ARG A 65 2.84 -6.01 9.31
CA ARG A 65 3.45 -7.19 9.94
C ARG A 65 2.39 -8.22 10.33
N GLN A 66 1.30 -7.79 10.95
CA GLN A 66 0.20 -8.66 11.34
C GLN A 66 -0.54 -9.22 10.12
N THR A 67 -0.62 -8.47 9.02
CA THR A 67 -1.24 -8.93 7.77
C THR A 67 -0.47 -10.08 7.13
N VAL A 68 0.86 -10.01 7.11
CA VAL A 68 1.69 -11.07 6.50
C VAL A 68 1.94 -12.26 7.44
N ALA A 69 1.81 -12.09 8.75
CA ALA A 69 2.17 -13.10 9.75
C ALA A 69 1.52 -14.48 9.54
N PRO A 70 0.21 -14.61 9.19
CA PRO A 70 -0.38 -15.93 8.94
C PRO A 70 0.23 -16.65 7.74
N LEU A 71 0.63 -15.92 6.69
CA LEU A 71 1.31 -16.50 5.53
C LEU A 71 2.71 -17.01 5.91
N LEU A 72 3.47 -16.22 6.67
CA LEU A 72 4.81 -16.62 7.13
C LEU A 72 4.78 -17.87 8.02
N ALA A 73 3.76 -18.02 8.85
CA ALA A 73 3.57 -19.23 9.65
C ALA A 73 3.32 -20.47 8.78
N ARG A 74 2.76 -20.32 7.57
CA ARG A 74 2.52 -21.40 6.59
C ARG A 74 3.72 -21.62 5.66
N GLN A 75 4.54 -20.60 5.44
CA GLN A 75 5.71 -20.61 4.56
C GLN A 75 6.96 -20.13 5.33
N PRO A 76 7.49 -20.92 6.28
CA PRO A 76 8.58 -20.49 7.17
C PRO A 76 9.91 -20.24 6.44
N THR A 77 10.04 -20.67 5.20
CA THR A 77 11.20 -20.43 4.33
C THR A 77 11.12 -19.10 3.58
N LEU A 78 9.94 -18.45 3.56
CA LEU A 78 9.76 -17.15 2.90
C LEU A 78 10.48 -16.06 3.67
N THR A 79 11.52 -15.49 3.07
CA THR A 79 12.28 -14.38 3.67
C THR A 79 11.49 -13.09 3.59
N VAL A 80 11.44 -12.36 4.71
CA VAL A 80 10.79 -11.05 4.79
C VAL A 80 11.80 -9.94 5.04
N GLU A 81 11.74 -8.91 4.22
CA GLU A 81 12.47 -7.66 4.40
C GLU A 81 11.51 -6.57 4.87
N TYR A 82 11.70 -6.05 6.09
CA TYR A 82 10.90 -4.93 6.61
C TYR A 82 11.56 -3.61 6.28
N THR A 83 10.76 -2.66 5.75
CA THR A 83 11.29 -1.36 5.33
C THR A 83 10.37 -0.19 5.64
N PRO A 84 10.90 0.92 6.17
CA PRO A 84 10.13 2.18 6.30
C PRO A 84 9.81 2.81 4.94
N ALA A 85 10.51 2.42 3.87
CA ALA A 85 10.25 2.93 2.52
C ALA A 85 8.87 2.57 1.97
N LEU A 86 8.19 1.57 2.55
CA LEU A 86 6.81 1.19 2.21
C LEU A 86 5.77 1.66 3.23
N ARG A 87 6.13 2.52 4.21
CA ARG A 87 5.13 3.11 5.11
C ARG A 87 4.12 3.94 4.35
N GLU A 88 2.94 4.09 4.95
CA GLU A 88 1.93 5.04 4.51
C GLU A 88 2.50 6.46 4.43
N ARG A 89 1.83 7.37 3.72
CA ARG A 89 2.16 8.80 3.73
C ARG A 89 2.12 9.33 5.16
N HIS A 90 3.12 10.10 5.57
CA HIS A 90 3.06 10.82 6.83
C HIS A 90 2.12 12.01 6.68
N TYR A 91 0.94 11.93 7.31
CA TYR A 91 -0.09 12.98 7.16
C TYR A 91 0.09 14.17 8.12
N GLY A 92 1.18 14.23 8.88
CA GLY A 92 1.48 15.34 9.80
C GLY A 92 0.34 15.57 10.80
N CYS A 93 -0.11 16.81 10.94
CA CYS A 93 -1.18 17.23 11.86
C CYS A 93 -2.54 16.55 11.62
N PHE A 94 -2.73 15.89 10.47
CA PHE A 94 -3.98 15.18 10.18
C PHE A 94 -4.03 13.75 10.73
N GLN A 95 -2.91 13.19 11.21
CA GLN A 95 -2.88 11.84 11.74
C GLN A 95 -3.84 11.70 12.94
N GLY A 96 -4.72 10.69 12.88
CA GLY A 96 -5.76 10.44 13.89
C GLY A 96 -7.07 11.17 13.64
N LEU A 97 -7.13 12.13 12.72
CA LEU A 97 -8.35 12.86 12.41
C LEU A 97 -9.20 12.13 11.36
N THR A 98 -10.53 12.23 11.49
CA THR A 98 -11.43 11.95 10.37
C THR A 98 -11.41 13.10 9.37
N PRO A 99 -11.86 12.92 8.09
CA PRO A 99 -11.96 14.02 7.12
C PRO A 99 -12.79 15.21 7.63
N ASP A 100 -13.85 14.97 8.41
CA ASP A 100 -14.67 16.05 8.96
C ASP A 100 -13.94 16.80 10.08
N GLN A 101 -13.23 16.09 10.95
CA GLN A 101 -12.37 16.69 11.97
C GLN A 101 -11.24 17.50 11.34
N ALA A 102 -10.57 16.95 10.31
CA ALA A 102 -9.50 17.63 9.58
C ALA A 102 -10.02 18.91 8.92
N ARG A 103 -11.20 18.86 8.26
CA ARG A 103 -11.83 20.03 7.64
C ARG A 103 -12.22 21.09 8.68
N SER A 104 -12.69 20.69 9.85
CA SER A 104 -13.09 21.62 10.91
C SER A 104 -11.89 22.26 11.62
N GLN A 105 -10.84 21.47 11.91
CA GLN A 105 -9.69 21.93 12.70
C GLN A 105 -8.63 22.63 11.85
N HIS A 106 -8.46 22.20 10.59
CA HIS A 106 -7.43 22.69 9.67
C HIS A 106 -8.00 22.94 8.26
N PRO A 107 -9.00 23.82 8.09
CA PRO A 107 -9.77 23.95 6.84
C PRO A 107 -8.92 24.28 5.61
N GLN A 108 -7.95 25.18 5.75
CA GLN A 108 -7.07 25.60 4.66
C GLN A 108 -6.09 24.50 4.28
N ASP A 109 -5.42 23.92 5.27
CA ASP A 109 -4.43 22.85 5.05
C ASP A 109 -5.09 21.57 4.54
N PHE A 110 -6.32 21.26 4.99
CA PHE A 110 -7.06 20.10 4.47
C PHE A 110 -7.48 20.27 3.01
N ALA A 111 -7.82 21.49 2.60
CA ALA A 111 -8.06 21.78 1.18
C ALA A 111 -6.78 21.58 0.34
N LEU A 112 -5.61 21.99 0.85
CA LEU A 112 -4.31 21.77 0.21
C LEU A 112 -3.93 20.28 0.18
N LEU A 113 -4.22 19.51 1.23
CA LEU A 113 -4.00 18.06 1.24
C LEU A 113 -4.78 17.35 0.11
N ARG A 114 -5.99 17.82 -0.19
CA ARG A 114 -6.91 17.19 -1.17
C ARG A 114 -6.67 17.63 -2.61
N SER A 115 -6.29 18.86 -2.82
CA SER A 115 -6.23 19.47 -4.17
C SER A 115 -5.15 20.53 -4.33
N GLY A 116 -4.23 20.63 -3.39
CA GLY A 116 -3.11 21.56 -3.45
C GLY A 116 -1.96 21.08 -4.35
N PRO A 117 -0.87 21.86 -4.40
CA PRO A 117 0.35 21.49 -5.11
C PRO A 117 0.92 20.15 -4.61
N ALA A 118 1.47 19.34 -5.52
CA ALA A 118 1.98 18.00 -5.19
C ALA A 118 3.19 18.04 -4.21
N ASP A 119 3.90 19.13 -4.15
CA ASP A 119 5.04 19.38 -3.25
C ASP A 119 4.64 20.02 -1.91
N TRP A 120 3.35 20.37 -1.72
CA TRP A 120 2.86 20.89 -0.44
C TRP A 120 2.95 19.81 0.65
N ARG A 121 3.37 20.24 1.86
CA ARG A 121 3.55 19.35 3.02
C ARG A 121 2.59 19.71 4.15
N PRO A 122 1.91 18.73 4.76
CA PRO A 122 1.22 18.96 6.02
C PRO A 122 2.18 19.43 7.12
N GLN A 123 1.68 20.23 8.07
CA GLN A 123 2.43 20.59 9.27
C GLN A 123 2.82 19.34 10.08
N ASP A 124 3.66 19.52 11.10
CA ASP A 124 4.15 18.46 11.99
C ASP A 124 4.86 17.30 11.26
N GLY A 125 5.73 17.65 10.31
CA GLY A 125 6.61 16.70 9.62
C GLY A 125 5.91 15.85 8.55
N GLY A 126 4.76 16.31 8.04
CA GLY A 126 4.05 15.61 6.98
C GLY A 126 4.85 15.50 5.68
N GLU A 127 4.65 14.41 4.94
CA GLU A 127 5.22 14.22 3.60
C GLU A 127 4.35 14.91 2.54
N SER A 128 4.99 15.52 1.53
CA SER A 128 4.31 15.90 0.29
C SER A 128 3.91 14.65 -0.52
N PHE A 129 3.06 14.83 -1.53
CA PHE A 129 2.76 13.74 -2.47
C PHE A 129 4.05 13.34 -3.23
N VAL A 130 4.86 14.30 -3.63
CA VAL A 130 6.12 14.07 -4.37
C VAL A 130 7.12 13.27 -3.53
N ASP A 131 7.31 13.61 -2.24
CA ASP A 131 8.22 12.85 -1.36
C ASP A 131 7.77 11.40 -1.20
N HIS A 132 6.47 11.22 -0.96
CA HIS A 132 5.88 9.90 -0.81
C HIS A 132 6.08 9.07 -2.08
N GLN A 133 5.77 9.66 -3.26
CA GLN A 133 5.97 9.01 -4.55
C GLN A 133 7.43 8.64 -4.79
N HIS A 134 8.34 9.56 -4.55
CA HIS A 134 9.78 9.31 -4.74
C HIS A 134 10.27 8.17 -3.85
N ARG A 135 9.90 8.17 -2.56
CA ARG A 135 10.28 7.14 -1.59
C ARG A 135 9.77 5.75 -2.00
N VAL A 136 8.50 5.67 -2.39
CA VAL A 136 7.84 4.42 -2.78
C VAL A 136 8.45 3.87 -4.08
N MET A 137 8.54 4.70 -5.11
CA MET A 137 9.02 4.24 -6.42
C MET A 137 10.51 3.88 -6.38
N ALA A 138 11.34 4.63 -5.66
CA ALA A 138 12.76 4.28 -5.46
C ALA A 138 12.91 2.90 -4.78
N CYS A 139 12.04 2.58 -3.82
CA CYS A 139 12.04 1.27 -3.16
C CYS A 139 11.68 0.13 -4.13
N LEU A 140 10.65 0.31 -4.96
CA LEU A 140 10.24 -0.70 -5.95
C LEU A 140 11.26 -0.86 -7.08
N ASP A 141 11.87 0.23 -7.54
CA ASP A 141 12.91 0.19 -8.58
C ASP A 141 14.19 -0.50 -8.07
N ALA A 142 14.56 -0.28 -6.79
CA ALA A 142 15.65 -1.00 -6.14
C ALA A 142 15.37 -2.51 -6.05
N LEU A 143 14.13 -2.91 -5.78
CA LEU A 143 13.72 -4.32 -5.84
C LEU A 143 13.81 -4.86 -7.27
N ALA A 144 13.30 -4.11 -8.25
CA ALA A 144 13.32 -4.51 -9.66
C ALA A 144 14.74 -4.73 -10.19
N ALA A 145 15.71 -3.92 -9.75
CA ALA A 145 17.11 -4.05 -10.15
C ALA A 145 17.76 -5.38 -9.73
N ARG A 146 17.26 -6.05 -8.66
CA ARG A 146 17.86 -7.27 -8.09
C ARG A 146 16.99 -8.52 -8.20
N ALA A 147 15.74 -8.39 -8.62
CA ALA A 147 14.75 -9.47 -8.58
C ALA A 147 14.13 -9.80 -9.96
N ALA A 148 14.86 -9.51 -11.05
CA ALA A 148 14.38 -9.83 -12.40
C ALA A 148 14.04 -11.33 -12.54
N GLY A 149 12.91 -11.62 -13.19
CA GLY A 149 12.42 -12.98 -13.38
C GLY A 149 11.76 -13.63 -12.14
N GLN A 150 11.67 -12.92 -11.04
CA GLN A 150 11.09 -13.43 -9.79
C GLN A 150 9.68 -12.91 -9.55
N THR A 151 8.96 -13.57 -8.63
CA THR A 151 7.69 -13.08 -8.08
C THR A 151 7.88 -12.73 -6.61
N TRP A 152 7.50 -11.51 -6.22
CA TRP A 152 7.63 -11.03 -4.84
C TRP A 152 6.28 -10.61 -4.28
N LEU A 153 6.10 -10.85 -2.98
CA LEU A 153 4.99 -10.29 -2.22
C LEU A 153 5.39 -8.92 -1.68
N VAL A 154 4.49 -7.94 -1.73
CA VAL A 154 4.67 -6.61 -1.13
C VAL A 154 3.48 -6.30 -0.24
N VAL A 155 3.71 -6.10 1.07
CA VAL A 155 2.63 -5.77 2.01
C VAL A 155 2.78 -4.33 2.47
N THR A 156 1.76 -3.50 2.21
CA THR A 156 1.86 -2.05 2.33
C THR A 156 0.51 -1.39 2.68
N HIS A 157 0.29 -0.14 2.27
CA HIS A 157 -0.80 0.74 2.69
C HIS A 157 -1.56 1.32 1.49
N GLY A 158 -2.70 1.95 1.76
CA GLY A 158 -3.56 2.52 0.74
C GLY A 158 -2.91 3.64 -0.05
N GLY A 159 -2.28 4.61 0.60
CA GLY A 159 -1.61 5.69 -0.09
C GLY A 159 -0.41 5.24 -0.93
N VAL A 160 0.28 4.16 -0.53
CA VAL A 160 1.34 3.55 -1.37
C VAL A 160 0.75 2.95 -2.64
N LEU A 161 -0.37 2.24 -2.54
CA LEU A 161 -1.06 1.68 -3.71
C LEU A 161 -1.60 2.79 -4.62
N ASP A 162 -2.14 3.88 -4.06
CA ASP A 162 -2.56 5.07 -4.81
C ASP A 162 -1.40 5.66 -5.63
N ILE A 163 -0.23 5.84 -5.02
CA ILE A 163 1.01 6.28 -5.70
C ILE A 163 1.37 5.36 -6.86
N ILE A 164 1.38 4.04 -6.63
CA ILE A 164 1.76 3.06 -7.64
C ILE A 164 0.79 3.09 -8.82
N TYR A 165 -0.52 3.09 -8.55
CA TYR A 165 -1.54 3.17 -9.60
C TYR A 165 -1.38 4.42 -10.45
N ARG A 166 -1.25 5.59 -9.79
CA ARG A 166 -1.03 6.87 -10.49
C ARG A 166 0.26 6.88 -11.30
N HIS A 167 1.33 6.31 -10.79
CA HIS A 167 2.60 6.23 -11.50
C HIS A 167 2.48 5.39 -12.78
N VAL A 168 1.83 4.22 -12.70
CA VAL A 168 1.67 3.32 -13.88
C VAL A 168 0.82 3.96 -14.97
N TYR A 169 -0.25 4.67 -14.60
CA TYR A 169 -1.14 5.33 -15.56
C TYR A 169 -0.78 6.80 -15.84
N ASN A 170 0.34 7.28 -15.31
CA ASN A 170 0.81 8.67 -15.46
C ASN A 170 -0.25 9.71 -15.06
N LEU A 171 -0.96 9.45 -13.96
CA LEU A 171 -2.00 10.33 -13.43
C LEU A 171 -1.40 11.36 -12.47
N PRO A 172 -1.76 12.65 -12.57
CA PRO A 172 -1.31 13.66 -11.64
C PRO A 172 -1.94 13.47 -10.23
N SER A 173 -1.32 14.07 -9.21
CA SER A 173 -1.86 14.05 -7.82
C SER A 173 -3.27 14.64 -7.72
N SER A 174 -3.61 15.60 -8.59
CA SER A 174 -4.92 16.25 -8.65
C SER A 174 -6.00 15.40 -9.35
N HIS A 175 -5.65 14.31 -10.00
CA HIS A 175 -6.65 13.42 -10.62
C HIS A 175 -7.54 12.80 -9.53
N PRO A 176 -8.88 12.88 -9.64
CA PRO A 176 -9.77 12.20 -8.70
C PRO A 176 -9.47 10.70 -8.65
N ARG A 177 -9.54 10.09 -7.46
CA ARG A 177 -9.39 8.64 -7.36
C ARG A 177 -10.70 7.97 -7.80
N ASP A 178 -10.65 7.31 -8.94
CA ASP A 178 -11.75 6.56 -9.57
C ASP A 178 -11.50 5.03 -9.55
N PHE A 179 -10.53 4.58 -8.76
CA PHE A 179 -10.15 3.18 -8.56
C PHE A 179 -10.20 2.80 -7.08
N LEU A 180 -10.47 1.52 -6.81
CA LEU A 180 -10.60 0.99 -5.46
C LEU A 180 -9.24 0.53 -4.91
N ILE A 181 -9.07 0.63 -3.58
CA ILE A 181 -7.91 0.12 -2.84
C ILE A 181 -8.40 -0.58 -1.55
N PRO A 182 -9.12 -1.71 -1.66
CA PRO A 182 -9.70 -2.36 -0.48
C PRO A 182 -8.64 -2.97 0.43
N ASN A 183 -8.94 -3.06 1.74
CA ASN A 183 -8.09 -3.78 2.69
C ASN A 183 -7.89 -5.24 2.25
N ALA A 184 -6.68 -5.74 2.36
CA ALA A 184 -6.27 -7.10 1.98
C ALA A 184 -6.57 -7.51 0.52
N ALA A 185 -6.86 -6.57 -0.38
CA ALA A 185 -7.00 -6.84 -1.80
C ALA A 185 -5.65 -7.21 -2.42
N LEU A 186 -5.68 -8.08 -3.44
CA LEU A 186 -4.52 -8.44 -4.25
C LEU A 186 -4.44 -7.53 -5.48
N ASN A 187 -3.25 -6.99 -5.73
CA ASN A 187 -2.95 -6.16 -6.88
C ASN A 187 -1.67 -6.70 -7.53
N TRP A 188 -1.73 -7.02 -8.81
CA TRP A 188 -0.59 -7.60 -9.51
C TRP A 188 0.03 -6.59 -10.47
N LEU A 189 1.34 -6.41 -10.31
CA LEU A 189 2.18 -5.59 -11.17
C LEU A 189 3.22 -6.44 -11.86
N ARG A 190 3.62 -5.99 -13.05
CA ARG A 190 4.75 -6.48 -13.81
C ARG A 190 5.72 -5.35 -14.10
N ARG A 191 7.03 -5.62 -14.04
CA ARG A 191 8.09 -4.71 -14.44
C ARG A 191 8.95 -5.39 -15.51
N ASP A 192 8.99 -4.80 -16.69
CA ASP A 192 9.82 -5.22 -17.82
C ASP A 192 10.55 -4.02 -18.45
N ALA A 193 11.05 -4.19 -19.68
CA ALA A 193 11.76 -3.13 -20.41
C ALA A 193 10.87 -1.91 -20.71
N ASP A 194 9.56 -2.10 -20.84
CA ASP A 194 8.60 -1.05 -21.14
C ASP A 194 8.09 -0.30 -19.90
N GLY A 195 8.51 -0.72 -18.71
CA GLY A 195 8.15 -0.06 -17.44
C GLY A 195 7.26 -0.90 -16.53
N TRP A 196 6.60 -0.22 -15.59
CA TRP A 196 5.63 -0.82 -14.67
C TRP A 196 4.26 -0.93 -15.36
N GLN A 197 3.60 -2.08 -15.19
CA GLN A 197 2.28 -2.38 -15.75
C GLN A 197 1.41 -3.08 -14.70
N ILE A 198 0.12 -2.76 -14.67
CA ILE A 198 -0.86 -3.43 -13.79
C ILE A 198 -1.46 -4.61 -14.57
N GLU A 199 -1.38 -5.83 -14.01
CA GLU A 199 -2.01 -7.04 -14.54
C GLU A 199 -3.39 -7.29 -13.94
N LEU A 200 -3.57 -6.98 -12.65
CA LEU A 200 -4.82 -7.13 -11.91
C LEU A 200 -4.86 -6.08 -10.80
N TRP A 201 -6.04 -5.55 -10.50
CA TRP A 201 -6.20 -4.56 -9.45
C TRP A 201 -7.45 -4.81 -8.60
N ALA A 202 -7.32 -4.56 -7.29
CA ALA A 202 -8.41 -4.62 -6.31
C ALA A 202 -9.13 -5.98 -6.24
N ASP A 203 -8.43 -7.10 -6.44
CA ASP A 203 -9.04 -8.43 -6.36
C ASP A 203 -9.28 -8.83 -4.89
N THR A 204 -10.56 -9.01 -4.55
CA THR A 204 -11.03 -9.41 -3.21
C THR A 204 -11.73 -10.77 -3.18
N ARG A 205 -11.65 -11.56 -4.26
CA ARG A 205 -12.38 -12.84 -4.39
C ARG A 205 -12.04 -13.87 -3.30
N HIS A 206 -10.87 -13.76 -2.67
CA HIS A 206 -10.46 -14.62 -1.56
C HIS A 206 -11.06 -14.18 -0.21
N LEU A 207 -11.65 -12.98 -0.11
CA LEU A 207 -12.24 -12.46 1.11
C LEU A 207 -13.71 -12.88 1.22
N GLN A 208 -14.10 -13.29 2.45
CA GLN A 208 -15.51 -13.52 2.79
C GLN A 208 -16.03 -12.25 3.47
N GLY A 209 -16.88 -11.51 2.78
CA GLY A 209 -17.43 -10.23 3.25
C GLY A 209 -16.83 -9.01 2.55
N ALA A 210 -17.35 -7.84 2.89
CA ALA A 210 -16.90 -6.57 2.33
C ALA A 210 -15.54 -6.17 2.91
N ALA A 211 -14.67 -5.68 2.05
CA ALA A 211 -13.43 -5.01 2.46
C ALA A 211 -13.61 -3.50 2.32
N LEU A 212 -13.13 -2.73 3.32
CA LEU A 212 -13.20 -1.27 3.29
C LEU A 212 -12.22 -0.71 2.27
N ASP A 213 -12.70 0.24 1.49
CA ASP A 213 -11.85 1.02 0.58
C ASP A 213 -11.07 2.12 1.33
N GLU A 214 -10.06 2.69 0.69
CA GLU A 214 -9.30 3.84 1.19
C GLU A 214 -10.16 5.11 1.21
N ILE A 215 -9.86 6.04 2.13
CA ILE A 215 -10.60 7.30 2.31
C ILE A 215 -10.18 8.36 1.29
#